data_ccb0047f645b6158874573aee5a4e2d6
#
_entry.id   ccb0047f645b6158874573aee5a4e2d6
#
_cell.length_a   1.000
_cell.length_b   1.000
_cell.length_c   1.000
_cell.angle_alpha   90.00
_cell.angle_beta   90.00
_cell.angle_gamma   90.00
#
_symmetry.space_group_name_H-M   'P 1'
#
loop_
_entity.id
_entity.type
_entity.pdbx_description
1 polymer ?
#
loop_
_entity_poly.entity_id
_entity_poly.type
_entity_poly.pdbx_seq_one_letter_code
_entity_poly.pdbx_strand_id
1 'polypeptide(L)'
;MLIILVFLAVFFIIRFLFFFFGPYIEYRRSIKIKNKTEKIPFISVIIPARNEENNIERAIRAVTKSNFPKQNFEIIAIDDRSIDETPKILDNLSTEIKNLKVIHLTDSTRNQNLIGKAGALDAGIKAASGEIIMMTDADCEVHPNWINTISKYFVDESVGIVPSYTIMETSNLFHKIQATEWLLLHSMARGGVGANHPMGCYGNNLSVRKKVYDEIGGYEKIKFSVTEDLALLKSVYAKGYKILYILDINSTVTTLPVNTFKEYILQHKRWPIGGLDLGWIAVFFVLSTSSIWL
;
A
#
# COMPACT_ATOMS: atom_id res chain seq x y z
N MET A 1 -38.59 -9.88 -17.37
CA MET A 1 -37.76 -10.94 -16.84
C MET A 1 -36.53 -11.23 -17.70
N LEU A 2 -36.68 -11.60 -18.98
CA LEU A 2 -35.56 -11.92 -19.89
C LEU A 2 -34.53 -10.79 -20.04
N ILE A 3 -34.96 -9.54 -20.22
CA ILE A 3 -34.06 -8.37 -20.35
C ILE A 3 -33.20 -8.18 -19.11
N ILE A 4 -33.77 -8.36 -17.92
CA ILE A 4 -33.04 -8.24 -16.64
C ILE A 4 -31.97 -9.34 -16.53
N LEU A 5 -32.31 -10.59 -16.89
CA LEU A 5 -31.38 -11.72 -16.88
C LEU A 5 -30.22 -11.50 -17.87
N VAL A 6 -30.51 -11.00 -19.08
CA VAL A 6 -29.49 -10.67 -20.08
C VAL A 6 -28.56 -9.56 -19.54
N PHE A 7 -29.12 -8.52 -18.93
CA PHE A 7 -28.34 -7.42 -18.34
C PHE A 7 -27.42 -7.93 -17.22
N LEU A 8 -27.92 -8.75 -16.31
CA LEU A 8 -27.13 -9.36 -15.24
C LEU A 8 -26.02 -10.27 -15.80
N ALA A 9 -26.33 -11.08 -16.82
CA ALA A 9 -25.34 -11.94 -17.47
C ALA A 9 -24.22 -11.13 -18.15
N VAL A 10 -24.55 -10.04 -18.84
CA VAL A 10 -23.57 -9.14 -19.45
C VAL A 10 -22.68 -8.51 -18.38
N PHE A 11 -23.26 -8.01 -17.29
CA PHE A 11 -22.47 -7.47 -16.15
C PHE A 11 -21.54 -8.50 -15.56
N PHE A 12 -22.01 -9.73 -15.36
CA PHE A 12 -21.20 -10.83 -14.84
C PHE A 12 -20.03 -11.16 -15.78
N ILE A 13 -20.30 -11.24 -17.09
CA ILE A 13 -19.26 -11.50 -18.10
C ILE A 13 -18.21 -10.39 -18.11
N ILE A 14 -18.63 -9.12 -18.13
CA ILE A 14 -17.70 -7.97 -18.09
C ILE A 14 -16.84 -8.03 -16.82
N ARG A 15 -17.43 -8.30 -15.67
CA ARG A 15 -16.70 -8.47 -14.40
C ARG A 15 -15.70 -9.63 -14.49
N PHE A 16 -16.13 -10.80 -14.98
CA PHE A 16 -15.27 -11.96 -15.14
C PHE A 16 -14.07 -11.64 -16.04
N LEU A 17 -14.33 -11.01 -17.21
CA LEU A 17 -13.27 -10.60 -18.13
C LEU A 17 -12.32 -9.60 -17.48
N PHE A 18 -12.82 -8.65 -16.71
CA PHE A 18 -12.02 -7.69 -15.96
C PHE A 18 -11.08 -8.37 -14.95
N PHE A 19 -11.60 -9.31 -14.13
CA PHE A 19 -10.81 -10.04 -13.14
C PHE A 19 -9.82 -11.03 -13.76
N PHE A 20 -10.08 -11.51 -14.97
CA PHE A 20 -9.19 -12.44 -15.65
C PHE A 20 -8.13 -11.72 -16.48
N PHE A 21 -8.55 -10.82 -17.37
CA PHE A 21 -7.64 -10.17 -18.31
C PHE A 21 -6.85 -9.02 -17.69
N GLY A 22 -7.43 -8.25 -16.79
CA GLY A 22 -6.72 -7.15 -16.13
C GLY A 22 -5.45 -7.62 -15.41
N PRO A 23 -5.53 -8.57 -14.46
CA PRO A 23 -4.36 -9.13 -13.79
C PRO A 23 -3.37 -9.81 -14.74
N TYR A 24 -3.85 -10.45 -15.81
CA TYR A 24 -2.99 -11.07 -16.82
C TYR A 24 -2.18 -10.03 -17.62
N ILE A 25 -2.82 -8.95 -18.06
CA ILE A 25 -2.15 -7.84 -18.75
C ILE A 25 -1.08 -7.23 -17.84
N GLU A 26 -1.41 -6.99 -16.59
CA GLU A 26 -0.47 -6.44 -15.61
C GLU A 26 0.72 -7.36 -15.34
N TYR A 27 0.47 -8.66 -15.23
CA TYR A 27 1.52 -9.68 -15.13
C TYR A 27 2.49 -9.64 -16.31
N ARG A 28 1.96 -9.56 -17.55
CA ARG A 28 2.78 -9.45 -18.76
C ARG A 28 3.60 -8.16 -18.83
N ARG A 29 3.09 -7.06 -18.29
CA ARG A 29 3.83 -5.78 -18.17
C ARG A 29 4.95 -5.87 -17.15
N SER A 30 4.66 -6.41 -15.98
CA SER A 30 5.62 -6.49 -14.87
C SER A 30 6.82 -7.38 -15.19
N ILE A 31 6.63 -8.53 -15.84
CA ILE A 31 7.72 -9.43 -16.26
C ILE A 31 8.70 -8.73 -17.22
N LYS A 32 8.20 -7.94 -18.17
CA LYS A 32 9.06 -7.25 -19.15
C LYS A 32 10.04 -6.29 -18.49
N ILE A 33 9.67 -5.71 -17.35
CA ILE A 33 10.50 -4.73 -16.62
C ILE A 33 11.47 -5.44 -15.69
N LYS A 34 11.04 -6.47 -14.98
CA LYS A 34 11.84 -7.22 -14.01
C LYS A 34 13.17 -7.77 -14.54
N ASN A 35 13.24 -8.04 -15.84
CA ASN A 35 14.39 -8.66 -16.49
C ASN A 35 15.50 -7.65 -16.91
N LYS A 36 15.34 -6.37 -16.61
CA LYS A 36 16.38 -5.36 -16.84
C LYS A 36 17.26 -5.27 -15.61
N THR A 37 18.55 -5.59 -15.75
CA THR A 37 19.54 -5.51 -14.66
C THR A 37 20.24 -4.17 -14.75
N GLU A 38 20.06 -3.30 -13.77
CA GLU A 38 20.76 -2.01 -13.68
C GLU A 38 21.01 -1.60 -12.21
N LYS A 39 21.53 -0.42 -12.02
CA LYS A 39 21.93 0.22 -10.77
C LYS A 39 20.96 -0.06 -9.61
N ILE A 40 21.47 -0.50 -8.48
CA ILE A 40 20.72 -0.66 -7.22
C ILE A 40 20.41 0.73 -6.67
N PRO A 41 19.14 1.15 -6.57
CA PRO A 41 18.80 2.45 -6.01
C PRO A 41 18.99 2.47 -4.49
N PHE A 42 19.16 3.65 -3.91
CA PHE A 42 19.06 3.82 -2.46
C PHE A 42 17.58 3.87 -2.06
N ILE A 43 17.21 3.10 -1.05
CA ILE A 43 15.82 2.90 -0.61
C ILE A 43 15.59 3.55 0.76
N SER A 44 14.50 4.26 0.94
CA SER A 44 14.01 4.64 2.27
C SER A 44 12.72 3.87 2.59
N VAL A 45 12.74 3.09 3.65
CA VAL A 45 11.57 2.38 4.18
C VAL A 45 10.90 3.26 5.24
N ILE A 46 9.66 3.62 5.02
CA ILE A 46 8.88 4.52 5.89
C ILE A 46 7.87 3.70 6.68
N ILE A 47 7.91 3.82 8.00
CA ILE A 47 7.03 3.10 8.93
C ILE A 47 6.36 4.12 9.88
N PRO A 48 5.14 4.57 9.58
CA PRO A 48 4.38 5.40 10.50
C PRO A 48 3.84 4.54 11.65
N ALA A 49 3.94 5.02 12.88
CA ALA A 49 3.47 4.36 14.08
C ALA A 49 2.65 5.30 14.96
N ARG A 50 1.59 4.79 15.55
CA ARG A 50 0.84 5.47 16.60
C ARG A 50 0.19 4.48 17.54
N ASN A 51 0.67 4.38 18.77
CA ASN A 51 0.22 3.41 19.78
C ASN A 51 0.39 1.96 19.28
N GLU A 52 1.60 1.62 18.86
CA GLU A 52 1.97 0.33 18.28
C GLU A 52 3.00 -0.42 19.13
N GLU A 53 2.96 -0.25 20.45
CA GLU A 53 3.93 -0.86 21.39
C GLU A 53 4.06 -2.38 21.24
N ASN A 54 2.98 -3.07 20.81
CA ASN A 54 2.96 -4.53 20.63
C ASN A 54 3.52 -4.99 19.28
N ASN A 55 3.66 -4.09 18.29
CA ASN A 55 3.91 -4.48 16.90
C ASN A 55 5.18 -3.85 16.32
N ILE A 56 5.51 -2.62 16.70
CA ILE A 56 6.53 -1.80 16.02
C ILE A 56 7.92 -2.46 16.00
N GLU A 57 8.33 -3.12 17.07
CA GLU A 57 9.61 -3.83 17.11
C GLU A 57 9.64 -4.96 16.07
N ARG A 58 8.58 -5.75 15.95
CA ARG A 58 8.45 -6.83 14.97
C ARG A 58 8.56 -6.29 13.54
N ALA A 59 7.86 -5.20 13.24
CA ALA A 59 7.88 -4.57 11.92
C ALA A 59 9.29 -4.08 11.53
N ILE A 60 9.95 -3.35 12.42
CA ILE A 60 11.32 -2.84 12.17
C ILE A 60 12.31 -4.00 12.03
N ARG A 61 12.26 -5.00 12.90
CA ARG A 61 13.14 -6.16 12.84
C ARG A 61 12.93 -7.00 11.57
N ALA A 62 11.70 -7.06 11.03
CA ALA A 62 11.43 -7.69 9.74
C ALA A 62 12.16 -6.98 8.59
N VAL A 63 12.13 -5.64 8.56
CA VAL A 63 12.87 -4.86 7.56
C VAL A 63 14.38 -5.04 7.72
N THR A 64 14.90 -5.08 8.94
CA THR A 64 16.34 -5.30 9.17
C THR A 64 16.82 -6.69 8.74
N LYS A 65 15.94 -7.69 8.68
CA LYS A 65 16.25 -9.03 8.14
C LYS A 65 16.29 -9.09 6.62
N SER A 66 16.10 -7.97 5.92
CA SER A 66 16.11 -7.94 4.46
C SER A 66 17.43 -8.45 3.89
N ASN A 67 17.32 -9.23 2.80
CA ASN A 67 18.44 -9.72 1.99
C ASN A 67 19.05 -8.62 1.07
N PHE A 68 18.56 -7.38 1.16
CA PHE A 68 19.09 -6.23 0.43
C PHE A 68 20.33 -5.67 1.15
N PRO A 69 21.35 -5.14 0.42
CA PRO A 69 22.56 -4.60 1.04
C PRO A 69 22.25 -3.48 2.05
N LYS A 70 22.72 -3.64 3.29
CA LYS A 70 22.39 -2.73 4.42
C LYS A 70 22.80 -1.28 4.19
N GLN A 71 23.87 -1.06 3.42
CA GLN A 71 24.36 0.28 3.05
C GLN A 71 23.49 0.95 1.97
N ASN A 72 22.55 0.23 1.34
CA ASN A 72 21.75 0.74 0.24
C ASN A 72 20.30 1.03 0.67
N PHE A 73 19.98 0.95 1.96
CA PHE A 73 18.69 1.39 2.47
C PHE A 73 18.77 1.97 3.88
N GLU A 74 17.83 2.82 4.19
CA GLU A 74 17.53 3.33 5.53
C GLU A 74 16.10 2.97 5.94
N ILE A 75 15.84 2.95 7.23
CA ILE A 75 14.52 2.80 7.84
C ILE A 75 14.20 4.11 8.54
N ILE A 76 13.04 4.68 8.28
CA ILE A 76 12.56 5.88 8.95
C ILE A 76 11.26 5.51 9.64
N ALA A 77 11.30 5.40 10.96
CA ALA A 77 10.13 5.18 11.79
C ALA A 77 9.61 6.52 12.30
N ILE A 78 8.31 6.76 12.13
CA ILE A 78 7.67 8.01 12.54
C ILE A 78 6.67 7.73 13.65
N ASP A 79 6.96 8.21 14.85
CA ASP A 79 6.01 8.21 15.94
C ASP A 79 5.07 9.41 15.84
N ASP A 80 3.81 9.16 15.49
CA ASP A 80 2.77 10.19 15.42
C ASP A 80 2.10 10.38 16.78
N ARG A 81 2.84 10.91 17.76
CA ARG A 81 2.30 11.29 19.09
C ARG A 81 1.68 10.11 19.84
N SER A 82 2.38 8.99 19.91
CA SER A 82 1.98 7.85 20.73
C SER A 82 1.98 8.22 22.20
N ILE A 83 1.09 7.57 22.95
CA ILE A 83 0.92 7.75 24.39
C ILE A 83 1.22 6.48 25.19
N ASP A 84 1.60 5.40 24.47
CA ASP A 84 2.04 4.11 25.02
C ASP A 84 3.59 3.99 24.98
N GLU A 85 4.15 2.81 25.11
CA GLU A 85 5.59 2.57 25.09
C GLU A 85 6.23 2.66 23.68
N THR A 86 5.47 2.94 22.61
CA THR A 86 5.98 3.03 21.21
C THR A 86 7.21 3.93 21.09
N PRO A 87 7.22 5.18 21.62
CA PRO A 87 8.38 6.08 21.49
C PRO A 87 9.65 5.47 22.09
N LYS A 88 9.55 4.91 23.30
CA LYS A 88 10.69 4.31 24.01
C LYS A 88 11.23 3.07 23.32
N ILE A 89 10.35 2.24 22.73
CA ILE A 89 10.76 1.09 21.92
C ILE A 89 11.55 1.56 20.71
N LEU A 90 11.08 2.59 20.02
CA LEU A 90 11.73 3.17 18.85
C LEU A 90 13.11 3.74 19.20
N ASP A 91 13.24 4.47 20.31
CA ASP A 91 14.51 5.01 20.77
C ASP A 91 15.52 3.89 21.06
N ASN A 92 15.10 2.85 21.76
CA ASN A 92 15.95 1.70 22.04
C ASN A 92 16.43 1.02 20.75
N LEU A 93 15.52 0.77 19.80
CA LEU A 93 15.87 0.18 18.51
C LEU A 93 16.84 1.05 17.71
N SER A 94 16.72 2.36 17.79
CA SER A 94 17.61 3.29 17.10
C SER A 94 19.07 3.24 17.60
N THR A 95 19.29 2.83 18.84
CA THR A 95 20.64 2.61 19.37
C THR A 95 21.27 1.31 18.87
N GLU A 96 20.44 0.30 18.54
CA GLU A 96 20.89 -1.02 18.06
C GLU A 96 21.07 -1.06 16.54
N ILE A 97 20.17 -0.39 15.81
CA ILE A 97 20.03 -0.50 14.34
C ILE A 97 20.60 0.74 13.67
N LYS A 98 21.81 0.64 13.13
CA LYS A 98 22.57 1.77 12.58
C LYS A 98 21.87 2.54 11.44
N ASN A 99 21.05 1.86 10.64
CA ASN A 99 20.32 2.46 9.52
C ASN A 99 18.86 2.75 9.85
N LEU A 100 18.49 2.79 11.14
CA LEU A 100 17.18 3.25 11.64
C LEU A 100 17.29 4.70 12.09
N LYS A 101 16.40 5.54 11.55
CA LYS A 101 16.16 6.92 11.97
C LYS A 101 14.75 6.99 12.57
N VAL A 102 14.63 7.62 13.73
CA VAL A 102 13.34 7.85 14.41
C VAL A 102 12.98 9.32 14.34
N ILE A 103 11.72 9.60 14.08
CA ILE A 103 11.14 10.95 14.08
C ILE A 103 9.94 10.94 15.00
N HIS A 104 10.00 11.72 16.10
CA HIS A 104 8.85 11.94 16.97
C HIS A 104 8.12 13.20 16.55
N LEU A 105 6.88 13.06 16.11
CA LEU A 105 6.01 14.19 15.81
C LEU A 105 5.34 14.70 17.08
N THR A 106 5.34 16.02 17.22
CA THR A 106 4.60 16.73 18.26
C THR A 106 3.49 17.55 17.60
N ASP A 107 2.58 18.12 18.37
CA ASP A 107 1.55 19.02 17.83
C ASP A 107 2.15 20.28 17.18
N SER A 108 3.36 20.67 17.57
CA SER A 108 4.09 21.81 16.96
C SER A 108 4.89 21.44 15.71
N THR A 109 5.34 20.20 15.57
CA THR A 109 6.16 19.75 14.43
C THR A 109 5.35 19.05 13.35
N ARG A 110 4.11 18.63 13.67
CA ARG A 110 3.20 18.03 12.71
C ARG A 110 2.67 19.07 11.74
N ASN A 111 2.61 18.70 10.46
CA ASN A 111 1.88 19.52 9.48
C ASN A 111 0.37 19.48 9.80
N GLN A 112 -0.16 20.57 10.32
CA GLN A 112 -1.57 20.68 10.73
C GLN A 112 -2.56 20.60 9.56
N ASN A 113 -2.09 20.81 8.32
CA ASN A 113 -2.91 20.65 7.11
C ASN A 113 -3.08 19.19 6.70
N LEU A 114 -2.27 18.27 7.25
CA LEU A 114 -2.34 16.85 6.95
C LEU A 114 -2.97 16.08 8.11
N ILE A 115 -4.14 15.50 7.86
CA ILE A 115 -4.91 14.73 8.83
C ILE A 115 -4.50 13.26 8.81
N GLY A 116 -4.38 12.65 9.99
CA GLY A 116 -4.14 11.20 10.14
C GLY A 116 -2.75 10.76 9.69
N LYS A 117 -2.67 9.55 9.13
CA LYS A 117 -1.45 8.87 8.72
C LYS A 117 -0.66 9.63 7.63
N ALA A 118 -1.36 10.39 6.77
CA ALA A 118 -0.73 11.17 5.70
C ALA A 118 0.33 12.15 6.23
N GLY A 119 0.11 12.74 7.41
CA GLY A 119 1.09 13.65 8.03
C GLY A 119 2.37 12.95 8.48
N ALA A 120 2.25 11.75 9.04
CA ALA A 120 3.41 10.95 9.42
C ALA A 120 4.19 10.46 8.20
N LEU A 121 3.49 9.99 7.15
CA LEU A 121 4.10 9.58 5.90
C LEU A 121 4.85 10.74 5.23
N ASP A 122 4.23 11.92 5.14
CA ASP A 122 4.84 13.10 4.53
C ASP A 122 6.13 13.53 5.27
N ALA A 123 6.10 13.53 6.60
CA ALA A 123 7.27 13.84 7.42
C ALA A 123 8.40 12.85 7.16
N GLY A 124 8.10 11.55 7.12
CA GLY A 124 9.07 10.50 6.82
C GLY A 124 9.64 10.61 5.41
N ILE A 125 8.79 10.84 4.40
CA ILE A 125 9.21 10.96 3.00
C ILE A 125 10.08 12.21 2.79
N LYS A 126 9.78 13.32 3.43
CA LYS A 126 10.61 14.54 3.40
C LYS A 126 11.98 14.32 4.02
N ALA A 127 12.08 13.50 5.07
CA ALA A 127 13.34 13.17 5.73
C ALA A 127 14.14 12.07 5.01
N ALA A 128 13.55 11.44 3.99
CA ALA A 128 14.12 10.31 3.26
C ALA A 128 15.19 10.74 2.26
N SER A 129 16.30 9.97 2.23
CA SER A 129 17.40 10.16 1.26
C SER A 129 17.26 9.25 0.04
N GLY A 130 16.34 8.27 0.08
CA GLY A 130 16.17 7.26 -0.95
C GLY A 130 15.59 7.79 -2.27
N GLU A 131 16.06 7.24 -3.37
CA GLU A 131 15.45 7.43 -4.69
C GLU A 131 14.05 6.81 -4.78
N ILE A 132 13.86 5.73 -4.02
CA ILE A 132 12.60 4.99 -3.91
C ILE A 132 12.16 4.99 -2.46
N ILE A 133 10.92 5.36 -2.23
CA ILE A 133 10.25 5.30 -0.94
C ILE A 133 9.40 4.03 -0.91
N MET A 134 9.61 3.20 0.09
CA MET A 134 8.82 2.00 0.34
C MET A 134 8.07 2.17 1.67
N MET A 135 6.75 2.02 1.66
CA MET A 135 5.89 2.24 2.83
C MET A 135 5.32 0.92 3.32
N THR A 136 5.35 0.72 4.64
CA THR A 136 4.67 -0.38 5.32
C THR A 136 4.14 0.10 6.66
N ASP A 137 3.18 -0.62 7.25
CA ASP A 137 2.58 -0.25 8.53
C ASP A 137 3.33 -0.87 9.72
N ALA A 138 3.15 -0.29 10.89
CA ALA A 138 3.80 -0.71 12.12
C ALA A 138 3.32 -2.09 12.65
N ASP A 139 2.15 -2.56 12.18
CA ASP A 139 1.59 -3.88 12.47
C ASP A 139 1.94 -4.95 11.41
N CYS A 140 2.78 -4.58 10.46
CA CYS A 140 3.09 -5.40 9.28
C CYS A 140 4.50 -6.03 9.35
N GLU A 141 4.64 -7.20 8.74
CA GLU A 141 5.91 -7.92 8.58
C GLU A 141 6.24 -8.09 7.10
N VAL A 142 7.36 -7.55 6.66
CA VAL A 142 7.79 -7.63 5.26
C VAL A 142 8.57 -8.92 4.99
N HIS A 143 8.41 -9.50 3.79
CA HIS A 143 9.21 -10.63 3.35
C HIS A 143 10.70 -10.26 3.24
N PRO A 144 11.68 -11.14 3.60
CA PRO A 144 13.11 -10.81 3.54
C PRO A 144 13.61 -10.34 2.16
N ASN A 145 12.98 -10.73 1.08
CA ASN A 145 13.29 -10.29 -0.28
C ASN A 145 12.45 -9.09 -0.75
N TRP A 146 11.63 -8.50 0.10
CA TRP A 146 10.66 -7.45 -0.24
C TRP A 146 11.33 -6.26 -0.94
N ILE A 147 12.37 -5.67 -0.34
CA ILE A 147 13.11 -4.54 -0.91
C ILE A 147 13.75 -4.96 -2.25
N ASN A 148 14.44 -6.10 -2.28
CA ASN A 148 15.13 -6.58 -3.48
C ASN A 148 14.16 -6.89 -4.64
N THR A 149 12.95 -7.35 -4.33
CA THR A 149 11.97 -7.70 -5.35
C THR A 149 11.33 -6.45 -5.94
N ILE A 150 10.89 -5.52 -5.10
CA ILE A 150 10.17 -4.32 -5.54
C ILE A 150 11.12 -3.33 -6.24
N SER A 151 12.34 -3.14 -5.72
CA SER A 151 13.30 -2.18 -6.30
C SER A 151 13.59 -2.42 -7.77
N LYS A 152 13.55 -3.67 -8.24
CA LYS A 152 13.78 -4.06 -9.65
C LYS A 152 12.76 -3.46 -10.63
N TYR A 153 11.58 -3.14 -10.18
CA TYR A 153 10.55 -2.55 -11.05
C TYR A 153 10.77 -1.06 -11.30
N PHE A 154 11.57 -0.41 -10.47
CA PHE A 154 11.94 0.99 -10.63
C PHE A 154 13.15 1.24 -11.54
N VAL A 155 13.70 0.20 -12.15
CA VAL A 155 14.72 0.32 -13.21
C VAL A 155 14.16 1.08 -14.44
N ASP A 156 12.87 0.91 -14.73
CA ASP A 156 12.17 1.73 -15.71
C ASP A 156 11.79 3.09 -15.06
N GLU A 157 12.42 4.17 -15.48
CA GLU A 157 12.18 5.51 -14.93
C GLU A 157 10.75 6.01 -15.11
N SER A 158 10.01 5.46 -16.07
CA SER A 158 8.58 5.76 -16.26
C SER A 158 7.68 5.15 -15.20
N VAL A 159 8.18 4.23 -14.36
CA VAL A 159 7.44 3.65 -13.24
C VAL A 159 7.47 4.63 -12.07
N GLY A 160 6.30 5.15 -11.72
CA GLY A 160 6.13 6.11 -10.63
C GLY A 160 5.77 5.46 -9.30
N ILE A 161 4.93 4.40 -9.33
CA ILE A 161 4.40 3.78 -8.11
C ILE A 161 4.19 2.27 -8.32
N VAL A 162 4.50 1.50 -7.29
CA VAL A 162 4.42 0.03 -7.27
C VAL A 162 3.69 -0.43 -6.03
N PRO A 163 2.36 -0.63 -6.10
CA PRO A 163 1.63 -1.40 -5.10
C PRO A 163 1.98 -2.89 -5.19
N SER A 164 1.95 -3.59 -4.05
CA SER A 164 2.12 -5.03 -4.01
C SER A 164 1.12 -5.69 -3.08
N TYR A 165 1.05 -7.02 -3.11
CA TYR A 165 0.10 -7.78 -2.31
C TYR A 165 0.48 -7.80 -0.84
N THR A 166 -0.53 -7.56 0.00
CA THR A 166 -0.48 -7.84 1.44
C THR A 166 -1.28 -9.10 1.70
N ILE A 167 -0.72 -10.02 2.46
CA ILE A 167 -1.40 -11.21 2.96
C ILE A 167 -1.77 -11.01 4.42
N MET A 168 -2.77 -11.72 4.90
CA MET A 168 -3.26 -11.63 6.27
C MET A 168 -2.96 -12.92 7.03
N GLU A 169 -2.50 -12.82 8.25
CA GLU A 169 -2.36 -13.97 9.14
C GLU A 169 -3.73 -14.60 9.42
N THR A 170 -3.78 -15.93 9.46
CA THR A 170 -5.05 -16.63 9.68
C THR A 170 -4.91 -17.71 10.75
N SER A 171 -5.69 -17.64 11.82
CA SER A 171 -5.74 -18.64 12.88
C SER A 171 -7.11 -19.30 13.03
N ASN A 172 -8.17 -18.68 12.53
CA ASN A 172 -9.55 -19.17 12.65
C ASN A 172 -10.36 -18.87 11.38
N LEU A 173 -11.64 -19.31 11.34
CA LEU A 173 -12.51 -19.11 10.19
C LEU A 173 -12.77 -17.61 9.89
N PHE A 174 -12.94 -16.79 10.93
CA PHE A 174 -13.18 -15.36 10.75
C PHE A 174 -11.98 -14.65 10.11
N HIS A 175 -10.75 -15.01 10.52
CA HIS A 175 -9.53 -14.51 9.89
C HIS A 175 -9.39 -14.99 8.43
N LYS A 176 -9.78 -16.25 8.12
CA LYS A 176 -9.76 -16.77 6.74
C LYS A 176 -10.75 -16.03 5.83
N ILE A 177 -11.92 -15.64 6.34
CA ILE A 177 -12.89 -14.81 5.61
C ILE A 177 -12.27 -13.45 5.27
N GLN A 178 -11.68 -12.76 6.26
CA GLN A 178 -11.01 -11.49 6.06
C GLN A 178 -9.86 -11.60 5.04
N ALA A 179 -9.02 -12.63 5.17
CA ALA A 179 -7.92 -12.87 4.23
C ALA A 179 -8.41 -13.11 2.79
N THR A 180 -9.52 -13.83 2.62
CA THR A 180 -10.11 -14.08 1.29
C THR A 180 -10.65 -12.78 0.67
N GLU A 181 -11.36 -11.98 1.45
CA GLU A 181 -11.84 -10.68 1.03
C GLU A 181 -10.67 -9.75 0.66
N TRP A 182 -9.62 -9.74 1.46
CA TRP A 182 -8.42 -8.94 1.23
C TRP A 182 -7.74 -9.29 -0.11
N LEU A 183 -7.59 -10.59 -0.41
CA LEU A 183 -7.07 -11.05 -1.70
C LEU A 183 -7.97 -10.66 -2.88
N LEU A 184 -9.29 -10.67 -2.69
CA LEU A 184 -10.23 -10.21 -3.70
C LEU A 184 -10.05 -8.72 -4.00
N LEU A 185 -9.94 -7.88 -2.97
CA LEU A 185 -9.71 -6.44 -3.11
C LEU A 185 -8.40 -6.13 -3.82
N HIS A 186 -7.31 -6.83 -3.48
CA HIS A 186 -6.03 -6.73 -4.20
C HIS A 186 -6.15 -7.14 -5.68
N SER A 187 -6.91 -8.21 -5.96
CA SER A 187 -7.12 -8.68 -7.33
C SER A 187 -7.92 -7.66 -8.16
N MET A 188 -8.92 -7.00 -7.54
CA MET A 188 -9.65 -5.89 -8.15
C MET A 188 -8.73 -4.71 -8.47
N ALA A 189 -7.93 -4.28 -7.50
CA ALA A 189 -7.01 -3.17 -7.66
C ALA A 189 -6.00 -3.44 -8.79
N ARG A 190 -5.42 -4.65 -8.82
CA ARG A 190 -4.52 -5.09 -9.89
C ARG A 190 -5.21 -5.17 -11.25
N GLY A 191 -6.45 -5.67 -11.30
CA GLY A 191 -7.26 -5.70 -12.51
C GLY A 191 -7.49 -4.30 -13.07
N GLY A 192 -7.76 -3.33 -12.21
CA GLY A 192 -7.88 -1.92 -12.56
C GLY A 192 -6.62 -1.35 -13.19
N VAL A 193 -5.46 -1.63 -12.61
CA VAL A 193 -4.17 -1.19 -13.18
C VAL A 193 -3.94 -1.82 -14.56
N GLY A 194 -4.24 -3.10 -14.72
CA GLY A 194 -4.14 -3.78 -16.02
C GLY A 194 -5.06 -3.20 -17.09
N ALA A 195 -6.25 -2.73 -16.68
CA ALA A 195 -7.21 -2.06 -17.54
C ALA A 195 -6.93 -0.56 -17.77
N ASN A 196 -5.81 -0.02 -17.26
CA ASN A 196 -5.48 1.42 -17.25
C ASN A 196 -6.48 2.29 -16.45
N HIS A 197 -7.14 1.70 -15.44
CA HIS A 197 -8.02 2.38 -14.51
C HIS A 197 -7.64 2.00 -13.08
N PRO A 198 -6.59 2.61 -12.49
CA PRO A 198 -6.17 2.30 -11.13
C PRO A 198 -7.29 2.63 -10.14
N MET A 199 -7.78 1.60 -9.45
CA MET A 199 -8.95 1.68 -8.58
C MET A 199 -8.64 1.50 -7.10
N GLY A 200 -7.40 1.13 -6.76
CA GLY A 200 -6.99 0.91 -5.39
C GLY A 200 -5.53 0.50 -5.27
N CYS A 201 -5.02 0.73 -4.10
CA CYS A 201 -3.78 0.19 -3.55
C CYS A 201 -3.92 0.22 -2.03
N TYR A 202 -2.93 -0.32 -1.34
CA TYR A 202 -2.95 -0.38 0.13
C TYR A 202 -1.63 0.16 0.65
N GLY A 203 -1.71 1.15 1.53
CA GLY A 203 -0.60 1.92 2.05
C GLY A 203 0.42 1.09 2.83
N ASN A 204 0.02 -0.09 3.30
CA ASN A 204 0.89 -1.02 4.02
C ASN A 204 1.86 -1.82 3.11
N ASN A 205 1.70 -1.75 1.78
CA ASN A 205 2.64 -2.33 0.81
C ASN A 205 2.67 -1.51 -0.48
N LEU A 206 3.16 -0.29 -0.36
CA LEU A 206 3.15 0.70 -1.43
C LEU A 206 4.54 1.32 -1.58
N SER A 207 5.03 1.40 -2.82
CA SER A 207 6.32 2.00 -3.11
C SER A 207 6.17 3.09 -4.16
N VAL A 208 6.85 4.22 -4.01
CA VAL A 208 6.79 5.37 -4.91
C VAL A 208 8.18 5.90 -5.20
N ARG A 209 8.43 6.33 -6.44
CA ARG A 209 9.65 7.07 -6.78
C ARG A 209 9.61 8.44 -6.12
N LYS A 210 10.64 8.76 -5.31
CA LYS A 210 10.68 10.03 -4.56
C LYS A 210 10.54 11.25 -5.48
N LYS A 211 11.25 11.28 -6.61
CA LYS A 211 11.13 12.33 -7.62
C LYS A 211 9.67 12.54 -8.06
N VAL A 212 8.92 11.46 -8.27
CA VAL A 212 7.50 11.54 -8.68
C VAL A 212 6.63 12.08 -7.55
N TYR A 213 6.89 11.66 -6.31
CA TYR A 213 6.22 12.19 -5.12
C TYR A 213 6.44 13.72 -5.01
N ASP A 214 7.67 14.16 -5.20
CA ASP A 214 8.03 15.59 -5.15
C ASP A 214 7.37 16.37 -6.31
N GLU A 215 7.33 15.82 -7.53
CA GLU A 215 6.71 16.44 -8.71
C GLU A 215 5.19 16.62 -8.60
N ILE A 216 4.49 15.76 -7.87
CA ILE A 216 3.06 15.92 -7.59
C ILE A 216 2.79 16.83 -6.39
N GLY A 217 3.86 17.28 -5.70
CA GLY A 217 3.80 18.17 -4.55
C GLY A 217 3.49 17.45 -3.22
N GLY A 218 3.66 16.11 -3.18
CA GLY A 218 3.46 15.30 -2.01
C GLY A 218 2.03 15.34 -1.46
N TYR A 219 1.84 14.81 -0.27
CA TYR A 219 0.52 14.82 0.39
C TYR A 219 -0.02 16.23 0.65
N GLU A 220 0.82 17.23 0.72
CA GLU A 220 0.38 18.64 0.92
C GLU A 220 -0.45 19.19 -0.23
N LYS A 221 -0.19 18.72 -1.47
CA LYS A 221 -0.90 19.17 -2.69
C LYS A 221 -1.98 18.18 -3.14
N ILE A 222 -1.94 16.97 -2.64
CA ILE A 222 -2.97 15.96 -2.92
C ILE A 222 -4.25 16.33 -2.15
N LYS A 223 -5.40 16.35 -2.86
CA LYS A 223 -6.69 16.55 -2.20
C LYS A 223 -6.86 15.51 -1.09
N PHE A 224 -7.25 15.98 0.10
CA PHE A 224 -7.53 15.09 1.24
C PHE A 224 -8.47 13.94 0.85
N SER A 225 -8.08 12.74 1.19
CA SER A 225 -8.90 11.53 1.11
C SER A 225 -8.72 10.72 2.39
N VAL A 226 -9.76 9.99 2.79
CA VAL A 226 -9.70 9.03 3.91
C VAL A 226 -8.76 7.86 3.57
N THR A 227 -8.54 7.63 2.27
CA THR A 227 -7.59 6.67 1.71
C THR A 227 -6.45 7.44 1.03
N GLU A 228 -5.45 7.80 1.81
CA GLU A 228 -4.28 8.57 1.36
C GLU A 228 -3.49 7.85 0.25
N ASP A 229 -3.47 6.52 0.31
CA ASP A 229 -2.83 5.64 -0.66
C ASP A 229 -3.50 5.71 -2.04
N LEU A 230 -4.84 5.64 -2.10
CA LEU A 230 -5.58 5.80 -3.35
C LEU A 230 -5.41 7.22 -3.93
N ALA A 231 -5.39 8.24 -3.08
CA ALA A 231 -5.17 9.61 -3.52
C ALA A 231 -3.78 9.80 -4.13
N LEU A 232 -2.74 9.21 -3.52
CA LEU A 232 -1.38 9.18 -4.04
C LEU A 232 -1.33 8.44 -5.39
N LEU A 233 -1.91 7.24 -5.47
CA LEU A 233 -1.97 6.44 -6.69
C LEU A 233 -2.59 7.20 -7.85
N LYS A 234 -3.73 7.84 -7.62
CA LYS A 234 -4.45 8.65 -8.64
C LYS A 234 -3.63 9.86 -9.08
N SER A 235 -2.94 10.52 -8.17
CA SER A 235 -2.09 11.68 -8.48
C SER A 235 -0.89 11.30 -9.35
N VAL A 236 -0.25 10.17 -9.05
CA VAL A 236 0.85 9.61 -9.86
C VAL A 236 0.34 9.21 -11.25
N TYR A 237 -0.82 8.56 -11.33
CA TYR A 237 -1.46 8.18 -12.59
C TYR A 237 -1.82 9.41 -13.45
N ALA A 238 -2.42 10.43 -12.85
CA ALA A 238 -2.79 11.67 -13.54
C ALA A 238 -1.57 12.44 -14.09
N LYS A 239 -0.40 12.26 -13.47
CA LYS A 239 0.87 12.82 -13.94
C LYS A 239 1.45 12.05 -15.14
N GLY A 240 0.88 10.90 -15.51
CA GLY A 240 1.28 10.08 -16.66
C GLY A 240 2.32 9.02 -16.36
N TYR A 241 2.67 8.79 -15.10
CA TYR A 241 3.59 7.71 -14.72
C TYR A 241 2.91 6.35 -14.75
N LYS A 242 3.71 5.31 -15.05
CA LYS A 242 3.26 3.92 -15.02
C LYS A 242 3.05 3.46 -13.58
N ILE A 243 2.00 2.67 -13.41
CA ILE A 243 1.70 1.91 -12.19
C ILE A 243 1.94 0.44 -12.50
N LEU A 244 2.62 -0.27 -11.61
CA LEU A 244 2.81 -1.72 -11.69
C LEU A 244 2.32 -2.37 -10.41
N TYR A 245 1.27 -3.17 -10.51
CA TYR A 245 0.73 -3.88 -9.34
C TYR A 245 1.32 -5.30 -9.26
N ILE A 246 2.24 -5.51 -8.31
CA ILE A 246 3.07 -6.71 -8.29
C ILE A 246 2.42 -7.83 -7.49
N LEU A 247 2.39 -9.03 -8.09
CA LEU A 247 2.05 -10.29 -7.45
C LEU A 247 3.27 -11.21 -7.49
N ASP A 248 4.08 -11.14 -6.44
CA ASP A 248 5.25 -12.00 -6.22
C ASP A 248 5.32 -12.28 -4.72
N ILE A 249 5.44 -13.54 -4.32
CA ILE A 249 5.50 -13.94 -2.91
C ILE A 249 6.64 -13.23 -2.17
N ASN A 250 7.75 -12.94 -2.86
CA ASN A 250 8.88 -12.24 -2.30
C ASN A 250 8.64 -10.73 -2.10
N SER A 251 7.55 -10.18 -2.62
CA SER A 251 7.15 -8.78 -2.44
C SER A 251 5.99 -8.61 -1.47
N THR A 252 5.56 -9.69 -0.80
CA THR A 252 4.43 -9.62 0.11
C THR A 252 4.79 -8.98 1.44
N VAL A 253 3.80 -8.37 2.03
CA VAL A 253 3.76 -7.92 3.42
C VAL A 253 2.68 -8.74 4.13
N THR A 254 2.94 -9.16 5.35
CA THR A 254 1.97 -9.86 6.20
C THR A 254 1.41 -8.89 7.23
N THR A 255 0.09 -8.77 7.31
CA THR A 255 -0.61 -7.94 8.30
C THR A 255 -1.46 -8.80 9.24
N LEU A 256 -1.90 -8.22 10.35
CA LEU A 256 -2.76 -8.87 11.32
C LEU A 256 -4.24 -8.68 10.96
N PRO A 257 -5.09 -9.72 11.14
CA PRO A 257 -6.53 -9.57 11.05
C PRO A 257 -7.07 -8.82 12.27
N VAL A 258 -8.24 -8.22 12.15
CA VAL A 258 -8.99 -7.77 13.33
C VAL A 258 -9.64 -8.95 14.03
N ASN A 259 -9.68 -8.91 15.35
CA ASN A 259 -10.13 -10.04 16.17
C ASN A 259 -11.64 -10.03 16.46
N THR A 260 -12.29 -8.87 16.36
CA THR A 260 -13.71 -8.72 16.69
C THR A 260 -14.54 -8.27 15.49
N PHE A 261 -15.79 -8.71 15.45
CA PHE A 261 -16.74 -8.27 14.42
C PHE A 261 -17.01 -6.76 14.47
N LYS A 262 -16.92 -6.15 15.65
CA LYS A 262 -17.07 -4.70 15.80
C LYS A 262 -15.94 -3.94 15.10
N GLU A 263 -14.69 -4.36 15.28
CA GLU A 263 -13.52 -3.77 14.60
C GLU A 263 -13.61 -3.96 13.09
N TYR A 264 -14.02 -5.16 12.66
CA TYR A 264 -14.25 -5.47 11.25
C TYR A 264 -15.25 -4.51 10.61
N ILE A 265 -16.41 -4.28 11.24
CA ILE A 265 -17.41 -3.33 10.75
C ILE A 265 -16.89 -1.88 10.75
N LEU A 266 -16.12 -1.47 11.76
CA LEU A 266 -15.52 -0.14 11.80
C LEU A 266 -14.50 0.07 10.67
N GLN A 267 -13.69 -0.94 10.36
CA GLN A 267 -12.76 -0.93 9.24
C GLN A 267 -13.51 -0.82 7.91
N HIS A 268 -14.57 -1.61 7.72
CA HIS A 268 -15.39 -1.62 6.50
C HIS A 268 -16.24 -0.36 6.30
N LYS A 269 -16.54 0.40 7.35
CA LYS A 269 -17.19 1.72 7.20
C LYS A 269 -16.24 2.77 6.62
N ARG A 270 -14.94 2.62 6.82
CA ARG A 270 -13.92 3.58 6.37
C ARG A 270 -13.60 3.46 4.87
N TRP A 271 -13.53 2.23 4.35
CA TRP A 271 -13.12 1.95 2.97
C TRP A 271 -14.08 2.46 1.90
N PRO A 272 -15.41 2.30 1.99
CA PRO A 272 -16.35 2.82 1.01
C PRO A 272 -16.31 4.34 0.86
N ILE A 273 -15.98 5.07 1.95
CA ILE A 273 -15.86 6.53 1.90
C ILE A 273 -14.71 6.92 0.95
N GLY A 274 -13.56 6.24 1.03
CA GLY A 274 -12.48 6.41 0.06
C GLY A 274 -12.85 5.94 -1.36
N GLY A 275 -13.67 4.90 -1.46
CA GLY A 275 -14.18 4.38 -2.74
C GLY A 275 -15.09 5.34 -3.51
N LEU A 276 -15.74 6.30 -2.85
CA LEU A 276 -16.55 7.33 -3.52
C LEU A 276 -15.71 8.19 -4.47
N ASP A 277 -14.43 8.33 -4.24
CA ASP A 277 -13.49 9.02 -5.12
C ASP A 277 -13.30 8.31 -6.49
N LEU A 278 -13.78 7.07 -6.65
CA LEU A 278 -13.75 6.32 -7.91
C LEU A 278 -14.90 6.69 -8.86
N GLY A 279 -15.89 7.48 -8.42
CA GLY A 279 -16.99 7.93 -9.23
C GLY A 279 -17.85 6.78 -9.81
N TRP A 280 -18.17 6.82 -11.11
CA TRP A 280 -19.00 5.81 -11.78
C TRP A 280 -18.44 4.38 -11.73
N ILE A 281 -17.12 4.23 -11.59
CA ILE A 281 -16.48 2.91 -11.46
C ILE A 281 -16.90 2.25 -10.15
N ALA A 282 -16.97 3.00 -9.05
CA ALA A 282 -17.49 2.48 -7.77
C ALA A 282 -18.94 2.00 -7.91
N VAL A 283 -19.79 2.78 -8.58
CA VAL A 283 -21.19 2.40 -8.84
C VAL A 283 -21.25 1.09 -9.66
N PHE A 284 -20.44 0.97 -10.70
CA PHE A 284 -20.35 -0.26 -11.51
C PHE A 284 -19.97 -1.48 -10.65
N PHE A 285 -18.98 -1.35 -9.76
CA PHE A 285 -18.57 -2.46 -8.89
C PHE A 285 -19.63 -2.81 -7.85
N VAL A 286 -20.29 -1.82 -7.25
CA VAL A 286 -21.40 -2.06 -6.31
C VAL A 286 -22.53 -2.81 -7.01
N LEU A 287 -22.97 -2.33 -8.17
CA LEU A 287 -24.04 -2.97 -8.94
C LEU A 287 -23.66 -4.39 -9.40
N SER A 288 -22.41 -4.59 -9.86
CA SER A 288 -21.94 -5.90 -10.27
C SER A 288 -21.81 -6.88 -9.11
N THR A 289 -21.52 -6.40 -7.90
CA THR A 289 -21.46 -7.22 -6.68
C THR A 289 -22.88 -7.58 -6.23
N SER A 290 -23.80 -6.62 -6.23
CA SER A 290 -25.20 -6.87 -5.88
C SER A 290 -25.87 -7.85 -6.84
N SER A 291 -25.47 -7.88 -8.12
CA SER A 291 -26.00 -8.82 -9.12
C SER A 291 -25.66 -10.30 -8.90
N ILE A 292 -24.73 -10.60 -7.98
CA ILE A 292 -24.40 -11.98 -7.60
C ILE A 292 -25.41 -12.53 -6.56
N TRP A 293 -26.08 -11.64 -5.83
CA TRP A 293 -26.99 -11.98 -4.75
C TRP A 293 -28.46 -11.95 -5.19
N LEU A 294 -28.73 -11.55 -6.43
CA LEU A 294 -30.04 -11.53 -7.09
C LEU A 294 -30.18 -12.69 -8.07
#